data_8eda18455763bd4933169fe6e0c0b0a2
#
_entry.id   8eda18455763bd4933169fe6e0c0b0a2
#
_cell.length_a   1.000
_cell.length_b   1.000
_cell.length_c   1.000
_cell.angle_alpha   90.00
_cell.angle_beta   90.00
_cell.angle_gamma   90.00
#
_symmetry.space_group_name_H-M   'P 1'
#
loop_
_entity.id
_entity.type
_entity.pdbx_description
1 polymer ?
#
loop_
_entity_poly.entity_id
_entity_poly.type
_entity_poly.pdbx_seq_one_letter_code
_entity_poly.pdbx_strand_id
1 'polypeptide(L)'
;MRIYLQGLTMGLAYVAPIGLQNLFVINSALTQKRSRVYLTALIVIFFDITLGLACFLGAGALMQALPWLQKVILAAGSLIVIWIGIGLLRSKASLEGGRDVNVPVWKLITTACVVTWFNPQALIDGTMMLGAFRASLPAGTDLFFICGFASASVLWFLGISTVISDRK
;
A
#
# COMPACT_ATOMS: atom_id res chain seq x y z
N MET A 1 -10.74 6.76 -22.39
CA MET A 1 -11.49 7.11 -21.17
C MET A 1 -12.00 5.88 -20.42
N ARG A 2 -12.62 4.90 -21.07
CA ARG A 2 -13.13 3.67 -20.44
C ARG A 2 -12.03 2.89 -19.69
N ILE A 3 -10.88 2.67 -20.29
CA ILE A 3 -9.74 1.92 -19.71
C ILE A 3 -9.16 2.62 -18.46
N TYR A 4 -9.06 3.96 -18.51
CA TYR A 4 -8.65 4.75 -17.34
C TYR A 4 -9.63 4.56 -16.17
N LEU A 5 -10.95 4.62 -16.42
CA LEU A 5 -11.97 4.39 -15.38
C LEU A 5 -11.91 2.96 -14.83
N GLN A 6 -11.62 1.97 -15.69
CA GLN A 6 -11.38 0.61 -15.23
C GLN A 6 -10.15 0.53 -14.31
N GLY A 7 -9.04 1.18 -14.67
CA GLY A 7 -7.86 1.28 -13.80
C GLY A 7 -8.16 1.98 -12.48
N LEU A 8 -8.94 3.06 -12.51
CA LEU A 8 -9.34 3.80 -11.32
C LEU A 8 -10.22 2.95 -10.38
N THR A 9 -11.24 2.28 -10.91
CA THR A 9 -12.15 1.44 -10.11
C THR A 9 -11.45 0.22 -9.55
N MET A 10 -10.60 -0.44 -10.35
CA MET A 10 -9.78 -1.57 -9.88
C MET A 10 -8.75 -1.13 -8.84
N GLY A 11 -8.11 0.03 -9.05
CA GLY A 11 -7.20 0.60 -8.08
C GLY A 11 -7.88 0.91 -6.76
N LEU A 12 -9.07 1.50 -6.76
CA LEU A 12 -9.85 1.72 -5.54
C LEU A 12 -10.22 0.40 -4.87
N ALA A 13 -10.66 -0.61 -5.62
CA ALA A 13 -10.95 -1.93 -5.07
C ALA A 13 -9.71 -2.61 -4.45
N TYR A 14 -8.52 -2.32 -4.99
CA TYR A 14 -7.25 -2.84 -4.48
C TYR A 14 -6.79 -2.12 -3.19
N VAL A 15 -6.88 -0.78 -3.13
CA VAL A 15 -6.34 -0.01 -1.99
C VAL A 15 -7.34 0.19 -0.85
N ALA A 16 -8.66 0.11 -1.11
CA ALA A 16 -9.70 0.37 -0.12
C ALA A 16 -9.79 -0.65 1.03
N PRO A 17 -9.55 -1.96 0.83
CA PRO A 17 -9.52 -2.90 1.94
C PRO A 17 -8.52 -2.48 3.02
N ILE A 18 -8.97 -2.50 4.29
CA ILE A 18 -8.14 -2.06 5.40
C ILE A 18 -7.04 -3.10 5.64
N GLY A 19 -5.85 -2.81 5.14
CA GLY A 19 -4.63 -3.60 5.34
C GLY A 19 -3.56 -2.83 6.11
N LEU A 20 -2.35 -3.37 6.14
CA LEU A 20 -1.21 -2.78 6.86
C LEU A 20 -0.86 -1.37 6.39
N GLN A 21 -0.96 -1.09 5.09
CA GLN A 21 -0.72 0.23 4.51
C GLN A 21 -1.71 1.27 5.05
N ASN A 22 -3.01 0.94 5.03
CA ASN A 22 -4.07 1.80 5.54
C ASN A 22 -3.88 2.08 7.03
N LEU A 23 -3.61 1.04 7.83
CA LEU A 23 -3.33 1.19 9.26
C LEU A 23 -2.10 2.06 9.52
N PHE A 24 -1.05 1.94 8.72
CA PHE A 24 0.15 2.76 8.85
C PHE A 24 -0.13 4.24 8.58
N VAL A 25 -0.88 4.55 7.51
CA VAL A 25 -1.27 5.93 7.16
C VAL A 25 -2.22 6.51 8.22
N ILE A 26 -3.22 5.73 8.66
CA ILE A 26 -4.17 6.14 9.71
C ILE A 26 -3.43 6.44 11.02
N ASN A 27 -2.54 5.55 11.45
CA ASN A 27 -1.74 5.75 12.67
C ASN A 27 -0.86 7.01 12.55
N SER A 28 -0.22 7.23 11.40
CA SER A 28 0.54 8.45 11.14
C SER A 28 -0.35 9.70 11.26
N ALA A 29 -1.56 9.66 10.67
CA ALA A 29 -2.50 10.77 10.71
C ALA A 29 -2.98 11.09 12.14
N LEU A 30 -3.10 10.09 13.00
CA LEU A 30 -3.49 10.26 14.40
C LEU A 30 -2.36 10.78 15.29
N THR A 31 -1.09 10.45 14.99
CA THR A 31 0.04 10.65 15.90
C THR A 31 1.04 11.72 15.47
N GLN A 32 1.03 12.14 14.20
CA GLN A 32 2.05 13.04 13.65
C GLN A 32 1.49 14.40 13.23
N LYS A 33 2.40 15.36 13.02
CA LYS A 33 2.05 16.68 12.44
C LYS A 33 1.59 16.54 10.99
N ARG A 34 0.70 17.43 10.55
CA ARG A 34 0.09 17.42 9.21
C ARG A 34 1.10 17.23 8.07
N SER A 35 2.20 17.97 8.10
CA SER A 35 3.26 17.85 7.08
C SER A 35 3.88 16.43 7.01
N ARG A 36 4.01 15.77 8.16
CA ARG A 36 4.53 14.41 8.26
C ARG A 36 3.51 13.38 7.77
N VAL A 37 2.23 13.61 8.02
CA VAL A 37 1.14 12.75 7.53
C VAL A 37 1.15 12.71 6.00
N TYR A 38 1.21 13.88 5.34
CA TYR A 38 1.28 13.94 3.88
C TYR A 38 2.57 13.33 3.33
N LEU A 39 3.70 13.53 4.00
CA LEU A 39 4.95 12.86 3.62
C LEU A 39 4.81 11.34 3.70
N THR A 40 4.20 10.81 4.77
CA THR A 40 3.93 9.38 4.92
C THR A 40 3.02 8.88 3.81
N ALA A 41 1.94 9.61 3.50
CA ALA A 41 1.03 9.27 2.42
C ALA A 41 1.74 9.21 1.07
N LEU A 42 2.57 10.20 0.73
CA LEU A 42 3.34 10.22 -0.52
C LEU A 42 4.32 9.06 -0.63
N ILE A 43 5.00 8.71 0.46
CA ILE A 43 5.90 7.56 0.49
C ILE A 43 5.12 6.25 0.26
N VAL A 44 3.97 6.08 0.93
CA VAL A 44 3.12 4.90 0.75
C VAL A 44 2.58 4.83 -0.68
N ILE A 45 2.10 5.94 -1.26
CA ILE A 45 1.65 6.03 -2.64
C ILE A 45 2.74 5.58 -3.60
N PHE A 46 3.97 6.04 -3.40
CA PHE A 46 5.11 5.63 -4.24
C PHE A 46 5.33 4.12 -4.20
N PHE A 47 5.38 3.52 -3.00
CA PHE A 47 5.56 2.07 -2.87
C PHE A 47 4.35 1.29 -3.40
N ASP A 48 3.14 1.77 -3.20
CA ASP A 48 1.92 1.14 -3.69
C ASP A 48 1.86 1.12 -5.22
N ILE A 49 2.16 2.25 -5.86
CA ILE A 49 2.22 2.34 -7.32
C ILE A 49 3.32 1.43 -7.87
N THR A 50 4.51 1.41 -7.26
CA THR A 50 5.60 0.54 -7.72
C THR A 50 5.28 -0.94 -7.56
N LEU A 51 4.61 -1.34 -6.46
CA LEU A 51 4.13 -2.70 -6.28
C LEU A 51 3.04 -3.06 -7.29
N GLY A 52 2.05 -2.17 -7.47
CA GLY A 52 0.99 -2.38 -8.46
C GLY A 52 1.54 -2.52 -9.88
N LEU A 53 2.53 -1.71 -10.27
CA LEU A 53 3.25 -1.83 -11.54
C LEU A 53 3.96 -3.18 -11.65
N ALA A 54 4.66 -3.62 -10.62
CA ALA A 54 5.35 -4.92 -10.62
C ALA A 54 4.35 -6.07 -10.80
N CYS A 55 3.22 -6.04 -10.08
CA CYS A 55 2.15 -7.03 -10.21
C CYS A 55 1.52 -7.00 -11.61
N PHE A 56 1.26 -5.81 -12.15
CA PHE A 56 0.70 -5.62 -13.49
C PHE A 56 1.65 -6.11 -14.58
N LEU A 57 2.96 -5.82 -14.47
CA LEU A 57 3.97 -6.19 -15.48
C LEU A 57 4.39 -7.66 -15.44
N GLY A 58 3.96 -8.43 -14.46
CA GLY A 58 4.12 -9.87 -14.47
C GLY A 58 4.86 -10.47 -13.29
N ALA A 59 5.06 -9.72 -12.19
CA ALA A 59 5.54 -10.33 -10.94
C ALA A 59 4.63 -11.50 -10.52
N GLY A 60 3.32 -11.41 -10.84
CA GLY A 60 2.36 -12.47 -10.64
C GLY A 60 2.60 -13.72 -11.47
N ALA A 61 2.95 -13.57 -12.73
CA ALA A 61 3.30 -14.70 -13.59
C ALA A 61 4.57 -15.40 -13.09
N LEU A 62 5.55 -14.61 -12.63
CA LEU A 62 6.78 -15.15 -12.04
C LEU A 62 6.49 -15.92 -10.74
N MET A 63 5.61 -15.41 -9.87
CA MET A 63 5.21 -16.11 -8.65
C MET A 63 4.43 -17.40 -8.92
N GLN A 64 3.61 -17.42 -9.98
CA GLN A 64 2.92 -18.64 -10.41
C GLN A 64 3.88 -19.66 -11.02
N ALA A 65 4.88 -19.20 -11.79
CA ALA A 65 5.91 -20.06 -12.37
C ALA A 65 6.89 -20.66 -11.33
N LEU A 66 7.07 -19.94 -10.20
CA LEU A 66 7.98 -20.34 -9.12
C LEU A 66 7.24 -20.41 -7.77
N PRO A 67 6.46 -21.46 -7.51
CA PRO A 67 5.64 -21.56 -6.28
C PRO A 67 6.46 -21.50 -4.98
N TRP A 68 7.73 -21.91 -5.02
CA TRP A 68 8.63 -21.78 -3.87
C TRP A 68 8.94 -20.33 -3.53
N LEU A 69 9.10 -19.45 -4.54
CA LEU A 69 9.34 -18.03 -4.37
C LEU A 69 8.15 -17.37 -3.67
N GLN A 70 6.93 -17.70 -4.10
CA GLN A 70 5.70 -17.24 -3.45
C GLN A 70 5.68 -17.66 -1.96
N LYS A 71 6.00 -18.90 -1.64
CA LYS A 71 6.04 -19.39 -0.24
C LYS A 71 7.08 -18.64 0.59
N VAL A 72 8.26 -18.38 0.04
CA VAL A 72 9.33 -17.62 0.73
C VAL A 72 8.89 -16.18 1.02
N ILE A 73 8.31 -15.50 0.03
CA ILE A 73 7.82 -14.12 0.20
C ILE A 73 6.69 -14.08 1.25
N LEU A 74 5.74 -15.02 1.18
CA LEU A 74 4.65 -15.11 2.15
C LEU A 74 5.17 -15.38 3.56
N ALA A 75 6.13 -16.30 3.73
CA ALA A 75 6.72 -16.62 5.02
C ALA A 75 7.49 -15.40 5.59
N ALA A 76 8.32 -14.76 4.77
CA ALA A 76 9.06 -13.56 5.18
C ALA A 76 8.11 -12.41 5.55
N GLY A 77 7.10 -12.15 4.72
CA GLY A 77 6.09 -11.15 4.97
C GLY A 77 5.31 -11.42 6.25
N SER A 78 4.89 -12.67 6.48
CA SER A 78 4.17 -13.06 7.70
C SER A 78 5.01 -12.86 8.96
N LEU A 79 6.30 -13.20 8.93
CA LEU A 79 7.22 -12.97 10.05
C LEU A 79 7.37 -11.48 10.36
N ILE A 80 7.49 -10.64 9.34
CA ILE A 80 7.57 -9.18 9.49
C ILE A 80 6.28 -8.63 10.11
N VAL A 81 5.11 -9.09 9.64
CA VAL A 81 3.81 -8.68 10.19
C VAL A 81 3.68 -9.08 11.66
N ILE A 82 4.08 -10.29 12.02
CA ILE A 82 4.10 -10.77 13.41
C ILE A 82 5.04 -9.90 14.25
N TRP A 83 6.23 -9.60 13.74
CA TRP A 83 7.20 -8.75 14.45
C TRP A 83 6.67 -7.34 14.67
N ILE A 84 6.04 -6.71 13.67
CA ILE A 84 5.36 -5.41 13.79
C ILE A 84 4.21 -5.51 14.80
N GLY A 85 3.37 -6.54 14.73
CA GLY A 85 2.27 -6.76 15.64
C GLY A 85 2.72 -6.90 17.10
N ILE A 86 3.78 -7.67 17.35
CA ILE A 86 4.39 -7.78 18.69
C ILE A 86 4.93 -6.43 19.14
N GLY A 87 5.57 -5.66 18.25
CA GLY A 87 6.05 -4.31 18.53
C GLY A 87 4.94 -3.36 18.96
N LEU A 88 3.79 -3.41 18.27
CA LEU A 88 2.59 -2.63 18.61
C LEU A 88 1.99 -3.04 19.97
N LEU A 89 1.92 -4.34 20.27
CA LEU A 89 1.42 -4.84 21.56
C LEU A 89 2.35 -4.48 22.73
N ARG A 90 3.65 -4.43 22.47
CA ARG A 90 4.67 -4.05 23.48
C ARG A 90 4.82 -2.55 23.65
N SER A 91 4.55 -1.76 22.62
CA SER A 91 4.43 -0.32 22.78
C SER A 91 3.20 -0.09 23.67
N LYS A 92 3.43 0.26 24.95
CA LYS A 92 2.35 0.77 25.79
C LYS A 92 1.73 1.91 25.00
N ALA A 93 0.50 1.70 24.52
CA ALA A 93 -0.30 2.76 23.95
C ALA A 93 -0.51 3.75 25.10
N SER A 94 0.36 4.73 25.21
CA SER A 94 0.04 5.92 25.98
C SER A 94 -1.07 6.58 25.21
N LEU A 95 -2.30 6.30 25.63
CA LEU A 95 -3.52 7.01 25.24
C LEU A 95 -3.48 8.48 25.73
N GLU A 96 -2.33 8.94 26.17
CA GLU A 96 -2.06 10.33 26.44
C GLU A 96 -1.93 11.04 25.11
N GLY A 97 -3.06 11.66 24.74
CA GLY A 97 -3.19 12.49 23.55
C GLY A 97 -2.03 13.48 23.41
N GLY A 98 -1.57 13.65 22.19
CA GLY A 98 -0.85 14.84 21.79
C GLY A 98 0.66 14.82 21.84
N ARG A 99 1.35 13.69 21.88
CA ARG A 99 2.79 13.68 21.58
C ARG A 99 3.00 13.56 20.09
N ASP A 100 3.39 14.68 19.47
CA ASP A 100 3.98 14.72 18.13
C ASP A 100 5.20 13.78 18.09
N VAL A 101 4.98 12.53 17.72
CA VAL A 101 6.06 11.54 17.58
C VAL A 101 6.86 11.89 16.34
N ASN A 102 7.99 12.54 16.52
CA ASN A 102 8.87 12.94 15.42
C ASN A 102 9.66 11.71 14.93
N VAL A 103 8.99 10.88 14.12
CA VAL A 103 9.62 9.68 13.54
C VAL A 103 10.59 10.11 12.44
N PRO A 104 11.86 9.62 12.43
CA PRO A 104 12.81 9.94 11.37
C PRO A 104 12.31 9.48 10.00
N VAL A 105 12.59 10.26 8.94
CA VAL A 105 12.09 10.01 7.58
C VAL A 105 12.51 8.64 7.07
N TRP A 106 13.75 8.21 7.33
CA TRP A 106 14.22 6.90 6.91
C TRP A 106 13.37 5.75 7.50
N LYS A 107 12.89 5.92 8.73
CA LYS A 107 12.02 4.94 9.38
C LYS A 107 10.62 4.92 8.74
N LEU A 108 10.12 6.08 8.28
CA LEU A 108 8.88 6.14 7.50
C LEU A 108 9.04 5.39 6.17
N ILE A 109 10.15 5.61 5.46
CA ILE A 109 10.46 4.96 4.18
C ILE A 109 10.57 3.44 4.37
N THR A 110 11.37 2.98 5.33
CA THR A 110 11.54 1.54 5.56
C THR A 110 10.25 0.86 6.00
N THR A 111 9.48 1.49 6.88
CA THR A 111 8.17 0.95 7.30
C THR A 111 7.20 0.89 6.14
N ALA A 112 7.09 1.96 5.34
CA ALA A 112 6.23 1.99 4.15
C ALA A 112 6.61 0.91 3.13
N CYS A 113 7.92 0.73 2.88
CA CYS A 113 8.42 -0.35 2.03
C CYS A 113 7.97 -1.72 2.55
N VAL A 114 8.16 -1.97 3.84
CA VAL A 114 7.82 -3.25 4.47
C VAL A 114 6.32 -3.52 4.45
N VAL A 115 5.48 -2.57 4.87
CA VAL A 115 4.03 -2.76 4.92
C VAL A 115 3.38 -2.84 3.53
N THR A 116 4.12 -2.47 2.47
CA THR A 116 3.66 -2.55 1.07
C THR A 116 4.24 -3.78 0.39
N TRP A 117 5.56 -3.84 0.18
CA TRP A 117 6.21 -4.87 -0.61
C TRP A 117 6.30 -6.23 0.08
N PHE A 118 6.32 -6.27 1.41
CA PHE A 118 6.32 -7.51 2.20
C PHE A 118 4.96 -7.82 2.81
N ASN A 119 3.90 -7.16 2.33
CA ASN A 119 2.53 -7.47 2.71
C ASN A 119 1.98 -8.60 1.85
N PRO A 120 1.76 -9.82 2.41
CA PRO A 120 1.27 -10.96 1.66
C PRO A 120 -0.08 -10.69 0.97
N GLN A 121 -0.97 -9.97 1.66
CA GLN A 121 -2.28 -9.60 1.13
C GLN A 121 -2.16 -8.72 -0.11
N ALA A 122 -1.35 -7.64 -0.03
CA ALA A 122 -1.15 -6.73 -1.16
C ALA A 122 -0.50 -7.43 -2.37
N LEU A 123 0.42 -8.36 -2.13
CA LEU A 123 1.05 -9.16 -3.19
C LEU A 123 0.05 -10.09 -3.88
N ILE A 124 -0.78 -10.81 -3.10
CA ILE A 124 -1.78 -11.73 -3.64
C ILE A 124 -2.84 -10.94 -4.43
N ASP A 125 -3.41 -9.91 -3.81
CA ASP A 125 -4.46 -9.10 -4.44
C ASP A 125 -3.94 -8.40 -5.70
N GLY A 126 -2.77 -7.78 -5.64
CA GLY A 126 -2.13 -7.14 -6.79
C GLY A 126 -1.86 -8.12 -7.92
N THR A 127 -1.35 -9.30 -7.60
CA THR A 127 -1.06 -10.35 -8.59
C THR A 127 -2.34 -10.89 -9.23
N MET A 128 -3.35 -11.20 -8.42
CA MET A 128 -4.60 -11.78 -8.91
C MET A 128 -5.46 -10.76 -9.65
N MET A 129 -5.54 -9.52 -9.15
CA MET A 129 -6.38 -8.49 -9.76
C MET A 129 -5.69 -7.81 -10.94
N LEU A 130 -4.51 -7.20 -10.71
CA LEU A 130 -3.85 -6.39 -11.73
C LEU A 130 -3.19 -7.25 -12.81
N GLY A 131 -2.56 -8.38 -12.42
CA GLY A 131 -1.93 -9.31 -13.35
C GLY A 131 -2.95 -9.99 -14.27
N ALA A 132 -4.09 -10.42 -13.74
CA ALA A 132 -5.17 -11.01 -14.55
C ALA A 132 -5.82 -9.97 -15.48
N PHE A 133 -6.00 -8.74 -14.99
CA PHE A 133 -6.60 -7.67 -15.79
C PHE A 133 -5.77 -7.29 -17.01
N ARG A 134 -4.43 -7.27 -16.87
CA ARG A 134 -3.52 -7.02 -17.99
C ARG A 134 -3.77 -7.94 -19.18
N ALA A 135 -4.00 -9.22 -18.91
CA ALA A 135 -4.25 -10.20 -19.97
C ALA A 135 -5.54 -9.92 -20.77
N SER A 136 -6.48 -9.17 -20.21
CA SER A 136 -7.75 -8.80 -20.83
C SER A 136 -7.75 -7.42 -21.51
N LEU A 137 -6.68 -6.63 -21.34
CA LEU A 137 -6.60 -5.29 -21.90
C LEU A 137 -6.27 -5.32 -23.41
N PRO A 138 -6.88 -4.43 -24.21
CA PRO A 138 -6.50 -4.24 -25.60
C PRO A 138 -5.04 -3.76 -25.69
N ALA A 139 -4.32 -4.22 -26.71
CA ALA A 139 -2.93 -3.83 -26.94
C ALA A 139 -2.77 -2.29 -26.99
N GLY A 140 -1.73 -1.78 -26.30
CA GLY A 140 -1.42 -0.35 -26.26
C GLY A 140 -2.27 0.49 -25.28
N THR A 141 -3.13 -0.13 -24.46
CA THR A 141 -3.96 0.59 -23.49
C THR A 141 -3.45 0.50 -22.06
N ASP A 142 -2.34 -0.19 -21.82
CA ASP A 142 -1.74 -0.43 -20.51
C ASP A 142 -1.49 0.88 -19.74
N LEU A 143 -0.97 1.90 -20.43
CA LEU A 143 -0.66 3.18 -19.82
C LEU A 143 -1.91 3.87 -19.25
N PHE A 144 -3.02 3.84 -19.98
CA PHE A 144 -4.29 4.43 -19.50
C PHE A 144 -4.81 3.72 -18.26
N PHE A 145 -4.69 2.39 -18.21
CA PHE A 145 -5.08 1.60 -17.06
C PHE A 145 -4.20 1.94 -15.84
N ILE A 146 -2.87 1.97 -16.01
CA ILE A 146 -1.90 2.28 -14.97
C ILE A 146 -2.11 3.70 -14.43
N CYS A 147 -2.37 4.69 -15.29
CA CYS A 147 -2.68 6.05 -14.85
C CYS A 147 -3.97 6.08 -14.00
N GLY A 148 -4.98 5.31 -14.35
CA GLY A 148 -6.19 5.17 -13.54
C GLY A 148 -5.90 4.55 -12.17
N PHE A 149 -5.14 3.46 -12.14
CA PHE A 149 -4.70 2.81 -10.91
C PHE A 149 -3.88 3.74 -10.00
N ALA A 150 -2.89 4.44 -10.56
CA ALA A 150 -2.08 5.41 -9.82
C ALA A 150 -2.94 6.54 -9.24
N SER A 151 -3.92 7.03 -10.01
CA SER A 151 -4.87 8.05 -9.54
C SER A 151 -5.70 7.54 -8.35
N ALA A 152 -6.09 6.26 -8.35
CA ALA A 152 -6.82 5.64 -7.23
C ALA A 152 -5.98 5.66 -5.94
N SER A 153 -4.71 5.25 -6.02
CA SER A 153 -3.79 5.26 -4.87
C SER A 153 -3.60 6.67 -4.32
N VAL A 154 -3.41 7.67 -5.21
CA VAL A 154 -3.28 9.08 -4.81
C VAL A 154 -4.53 9.58 -4.11
N LEU A 155 -5.70 9.38 -4.72
CA LEU A 155 -6.98 9.81 -4.16
C LEU A 155 -7.26 9.15 -2.81
N TRP A 156 -7.00 7.86 -2.69
CA TRP A 156 -7.28 7.11 -1.48
C TRP A 156 -6.40 7.53 -0.31
N PHE A 157 -5.08 7.47 -0.45
CA PHE A 157 -4.17 7.76 0.65
C PHE A 157 -4.12 9.24 1.03
N LEU A 158 -4.25 10.16 0.07
CA LEU A 158 -4.41 11.57 0.39
C LEU A 158 -5.79 11.85 1.02
N GLY A 159 -6.85 11.20 0.54
CA GLY A 159 -8.18 11.32 1.10
C GLY A 159 -8.24 10.90 2.57
N ILE A 160 -7.74 9.70 2.90
CA ILE A 160 -7.66 9.22 4.29
C ILE A 160 -6.82 10.18 5.14
N SER A 161 -5.66 10.59 4.64
CA SER A 161 -4.75 11.49 5.36
C SER A 161 -5.41 12.83 5.70
N THR A 162 -6.17 13.40 4.75
CA THR A 162 -6.88 14.67 4.93
C THR A 162 -8.04 14.51 5.91
N VAL A 163 -8.91 13.51 5.67
CA VAL A 163 -10.11 13.32 6.50
C VAL A 163 -9.77 13.08 7.97
N ILE A 164 -8.71 12.31 8.25
CA ILE A 164 -8.32 12.01 9.63
C ILE A 164 -7.55 13.19 10.25
N SER A 165 -6.71 13.86 9.47
CA SER A 165 -5.95 15.01 9.96
C SER A 165 -6.82 16.24 10.25
N ASP A 166 -7.97 16.38 9.57
CA ASP A 166 -8.91 17.50 9.80
C ASP A 166 -9.80 17.30 11.02
N ARG A 167 -9.92 16.06 11.51
CA ARG A 167 -10.69 15.74 12.71
C ARG A 167 -9.88 15.82 14.01
N LYS A 168 -8.61 16.23 13.92
CA LYS A 168 -7.67 16.37 15.03
C LYS A 168 -7.56 17.83 15.49
#